data_a7ca2e694faaa8a5640a4d365356494c
#
_entry.id   a7ca2e694faaa8a5640a4d365356494c
#
_cell.length_a   1.000
_cell.length_b   1.000
_cell.length_c   1.000
_cell.angle_alpha   90.00
_cell.angle_beta   90.00
_cell.angle_gamma   90.00
#
_symmetry.space_group_name_H-M   'P 1'
#
loop_
_entity.id
_entity.type
_entity.pdbx_description
1 polymer ?
#
loop_
_entity_poly.entity_id
_entity_poly.type
_entity_poly.pdbx_seq_one_letter_code
_entity_poly.pdbx_strand_id
1 'polypeptide(L)'
;MKPYNQEDSKKEQVRDIFDNIAPTYDRLNHILSINIDRLWRRRVVRLVRRMHPQRILDVATGTGDLAIALARNIGDSKVHGVDLSAQMLSIAREKVAARGLNEQISLAVGDAEHLDVADGSVDVVTVAFGVRNFENLELGLREMHRTIKEGGHIVILEFSTPRSRIFGSIYRWYSHKVLPKVGRLISRDGAAYDYLPSSVDEFPAPERFMDMLREAGFKSCKARSQSFGIAQIYTAER
;
A
#
# COMPACT_ATOMS: atom_id res chain seq x y z
N MET A 1 6.96 -15.36 1.82
CA MET A 1 7.68 -15.55 3.10
C MET A 1 6.75 -15.28 4.28
N LYS A 2 6.83 -16.07 5.37
CA LYS A 2 6.09 -15.83 6.62
C LYS A 2 7.02 -15.16 7.64
N PRO A 3 6.57 -14.10 8.32
CA PRO A 3 7.47 -13.27 9.15
C PRO A 3 8.02 -13.93 10.42
N TYR A 4 7.20 -14.71 11.13
CA TYR A 4 7.58 -15.23 12.45
C TYR A 4 7.79 -16.76 12.49
N ASN A 5 6.84 -17.53 11.93
CA ASN A 5 6.88 -19.00 11.97
C ASN A 5 6.22 -19.60 10.72
N GLN A 6 6.24 -20.96 10.59
CA GLN A 6 5.62 -21.65 9.44
C GLN A 6 4.20 -22.15 9.71
N GLU A 7 3.74 -22.11 10.96
CA GLU A 7 2.46 -22.69 11.41
C GLU A 7 1.30 -21.76 11.12
N ASP A 8 1.39 -20.47 11.54
CA ASP A 8 0.35 -19.48 11.34
C ASP A 8 0.25 -19.02 9.87
N SER A 9 -0.91 -18.52 9.46
CA SER A 9 -1.10 -17.95 8.13
C SER A 9 -0.19 -16.70 7.93
N LYS A 10 0.20 -16.42 6.68
CA LYS A 10 0.95 -15.17 6.38
C LYS A 10 0.14 -13.94 6.80
N LYS A 11 -1.17 -13.97 6.58
CA LYS A 11 -2.12 -12.91 6.91
C LYS A 11 -2.11 -12.55 8.39
N GLU A 12 -2.20 -13.55 9.27
CA GLU A 12 -2.17 -13.35 10.72
C GLU A 12 -0.85 -12.75 11.18
N GLN A 13 0.26 -13.31 10.71
CA GLN A 13 1.60 -12.81 11.05
C GLN A 13 1.84 -11.39 10.55
N VAL A 14 1.36 -11.06 9.36
CA VAL A 14 1.44 -9.70 8.79
C VAL A 14 0.60 -8.73 9.63
N ARG A 15 -0.63 -9.11 10.01
CA ARG A 15 -1.46 -8.29 10.90
C ARG A 15 -0.73 -8.02 12.22
N ASP A 16 -0.16 -9.04 12.84
CA ASP A 16 0.52 -8.93 14.13
C ASP A 16 1.77 -8.04 14.05
N ILE A 17 2.55 -8.13 12.96
CA ILE A 17 3.64 -7.18 12.68
C ILE A 17 3.12 -5.75 12.67
N PHE A 18 2.09 -5.47 11.88
CA PHE A 18 1.59 -4.11 11.71
C PHE A 18 0.93 -3.58 13.00
N ASP A 19 0.25 -4.44 13.76
CA ASP A 19 -0.26 -4.07 15.10
C ASP A 19 0.88 -3.68 16.04
N ASN A 20 1.98 -4.44 16.07
CA ASN A 20 3.12 -4.19 16.95
C ASN A 20 3.88 -2.89 16.61
N ILE A 21 4.05 -2.59 15.32
CA ILE A 21 4.82 -1.41 14.89
C ILE A 21 3.96 -0.16 14.69
N ALA A 22 2.63 -0.26 14.77
CA ALA A 22 1.71 0.84 14.48
C ALA A 22 2.12 2.17 15.14
N PRO A 23 2.48 2.25 16.44
CA PRO A 23 2.82 3.52 17.09
C PRO A 23 4.05 4.23 16.50
N THR A 24 4.95 3.48 15.87
CA THR A 24 6.21 4.00 15.32
C THR A 24 6.25 4.01 13.80
N TYR A 25 5.25 3.41 13.15
CA TYR A 25 5.21 3.12 11.72
C TYR A 25 5.46 4.36 10.83
N ASP A 26 4.68 5.42 11.03
CA ASP A 26 4.79 6.63 10.20
C ASP A 26 6.18 7.26 10.33
N ARG A 27 6.66 7.43 11.58
CA ARG A 27 7.97 8.01 11.85
C ARG A 27 9.09 7.22 11.19
N LEU A 28 9.01 5.90 11.28
CA LEU A 28 10.01 5.01 10.70
C LEU A 28 9.98 5.05 9.18
N ASN A 29 8.80 4.94 8.56
CA ASN A 29 8.69 5.00 7.10
C ASN A 29 9.21 6.32 6.54
N HIS A 30 8.93 7.44 7.19
CA HIS A 30 9.43 8.74 6.75
C HIS A 30 10.95 8.87 6.92
N ILE A 31 11.52 8.36 8.00
CA ILE A 31 12.98 8.36 8.22
C ILE A 31 13.66 7.44 7.19
N LEU A 32 13.18 6.20 7.05
CA LEU A 32 13.78 5.19 6.18
C LEU A 32 13.65 5.53 4.70
N SER A 33 12.59 6.22 4.30
CA SER A 33 12.42 6.71 2.93
C SER A 33 13.04 8.10 2.70
N ILE A 34 13.64 8.71 3.73
CA ILE A 34 14.12 10.11 3.70
C ILE A 34 13.00 11.06 3.20
N ASN A 35 11.75 10.81 3.63
CA ASN A 35 10.52 11.49 3.21
C ASN A 35 10.19 11.43 1.69
N ILE A 36 10.88 10.61 0.91
CA ILE A 36 10.60 10.45 -0.53
C ILE A 36 9.23 9.77 -0.75
N ASP A 37 8.78 8.95 0.19
CA ASP A 37 7.45 8.33 0.19
C ASP A 37 6.31 9.36 0.06
N ARG A 38 6.46 10.54 0.68
CA ARG A 38 5.50 11.65 0.55
C ARG A 38 5.43 12.18 -0.89
N LEU A 39 6.57 12.21 -1.60
CA LEU A 39 6.59 12.62 -3.00
C LEU A 39 5.88 11.60 -3.89
N TRP A 40 6.08 10.31 -3.63
CA TRP A 40 5.40 9.24 -4.37
C TRP A 40 3.88 9.27 -4.12
N ARG A 41 3.43 9.40 -2.86
CA ARG A 41 2.00 9.57 -2.53
C ARG A 41 1.39 10.81 -3.20
N ARG A 42 2.11 11.95 -3.24
CA ARG A 42 1.64 13.15 -3.97
C ARG A 42 1.46 12.88 -5.47
N ARG A 43 2.28 12.00 -6.07
CA ARG A 43 2.12 11.59 -7.47
C ARG A 43 0.88 10.72 -7.66
N VAL A 44 0.63 9.78 -6.75
CA VAL A 44 -0.61 8.99 -6.72
C VAL A 44 -1.83 9.91 -6.63
N VAL A 45 -1.87 10.80 -5.65
CA VAL A 45 -2.96 11.78 -5.48
C VAL A 45 -3.19 12.60 -6.75
N ARG A 46 -2.12 13.05 -7.41
CA ARG A 46 -2.24 13.81 -8.67
C ARG A 46 -2.81 12.97 -9.82
N LEU A 47 -2.49 11.69 -9.88
CA LEU A 47 -3.07 10.75 -10.86
C LEU A 47 -4.55 10.54 -10.58
N VAL A 48 -4.90 10.18 -9.34
CA VAL A 48 -6.28 9.93 -8.92
C VAL A 48 -7.16 11.18 -9.12
N ARG A 49 -6.65 12.38 -8.79
CA ARG A 49 -7.39 13.63 -8.99
C ARG A 49 -7.79 13.86 -10.45
N ARG A 50 -6.98 13.42 -11.41
CA ARG A 50 -7.28 13.57 -12.85
C ARG A 50 -8.38 12.62 -13.35
N MET A 51 -8.69 11.60 -12.55
CA MET A 51 -9.78 10.65 -12.82
C MET A 51 -11.13 11.16 -12.31
N HIS A 52 -11.15 12.28 -11.57
CA HIS A 52 -12.35 12.91 -11.00
C HIS A 52 -13.25 11.95 -10.22
N PRO A 53 -12.71 11.10 -9.32
CA PRO A 53 -13.51 10.12 -8.62
C PRO A 53 -14.44 10.75 -7.59
N GLN A 54 -15.61 10.16 -7.40
CA GLN A 54 -16.55 10.48 -6.31
C GLN A 54 -16.34 9.54 -5.12
N ARG A 55 -16.03 8.27 -5.38
CA ARG A 55 -15.82 7.23 -4.38
C ARG A 55 -14.48 6.56 -4.59
N ILE A 56 -13.65 6.62 -3.57
CA ILE A 56 -12.31 6.02 -3.57
C ILE A 56 -12.28 4.94 -2.49
N LEU A 57 -11.79 3.76 -2.83
CA LEU A 57 -11.46 2.71 -1.86
C LEU A 57 -9.94 2.67 -1.69
N ASP A 58 -9.45 2.89 -0.48
CA ASP A 58 -8.02 2.81 -0.15
C ASP A 58 -7.77 1.50 0.62
N VAL A 59 -7.24 0.50 -0.07
CA VAL A 59 -7.02 -0.86 0.46
C VAL A 59 -5.64 -0.93 1.11
N ALA A 60 -5.54 -1.62 2.25
CA ALA A 60 -4.39 -1.60 3.14
C ALA A 60 -4.00 -0.16 3.50
N THR A 61 -4.99 0.61 3.97
CA THR A 61 -4.87 2.05 4.23
C THR A 61 -3.89 2.38 5.35
N GLY A 62 -3.58 1.43 6.23
CA GLY A 62 -2.67 1.57 7.36
C GLY A 62 -3.08 2.71 8.29
N THR A 63 -2.16 3.60 8.59
CA THR A 63 -2.40 4.80 9.40
C THR A 63 -3.11 5.92 8.64
N GLY A 64 -3.63 5.66 7.44
CA GLY A 64 -4.48 6.58 6.67
C GLY A 64 -3.74 7.70 5.92
N ASP A 65 -2.43 7.63 5.75
CA ASP A 65 -1.66 8.70 5.10
C ASP A 65 -2.11 9.00 3.67
N LEU A 66 -2.37 7.93 2.86
CA LEU A 66 -2.85 8.12 1.49
C LEU A 66 -4.32 8.56 1.49
N ALA A 67 -5.19 7.93 2.28
CA ALA A 67 -6.59 8.31 2.41
C ALA A 67 -6.77 9.79 2.78
N ILE A 68 -6.01 10.27 3.77
CA ILE A 68 -5.99 11.67 4.19
C ILE A 68 -5.49 12.59 3.07
N ALA A 69 -4.44 12.17 2.36
CA ALA A 69 -3.91 12.95 1.24
C ALA A 69 -4.91 13.04 0.08
N LEU A 70 -5.63 11.97 -0.22
CA LEU A 70 -6.70 11.93 -1.23
C LEU A 70 -7.85 12.87 -0.84
N ALA A 71 -8.43 12.71 0.34
CA ALA A 71 -9.55 13.52 0.81
C ALA A 71 -9.22 15.03 0.80
N ARG A 72 -8.03 15.42 1.25
CA ARG A 72 -7.60 16.84 1.27
C ARG A 72 -7.39 17.46 -0.11
N ASN A 73 -7.14 16.66 -1.15
CA ASN A 73 -6.75 17.17 -2.47
C ASN A 73 -7.78 16.88 -3.57
N ILE A 74 -8.81 16.08 -3.28
CA ILE A 74 -9.84 15.69 -4.26
C ILE A 74 -11.22 16.04 -3.69
N GLY A 75 -11.40 17.30 -3.31
CA GLY A 75 -12.66 17.97 -2.98
C GLY A 75 -13.79 17.09 -2.42
N ASP A 76 -14.84 16.87 -3.21
CA ASP A 76 -16.07 16.19 -2.77
C ASP A 76 -16.03 14.67 -2.74
N SER A 77 -14.87 14.05 -3.00
CA SER A 77 -14.77 12.60 -2.98
C SER A 77 -14.84 12.01 -1.58
N LYS A 78 -15.52 10.89 -1.45
CA LYS A 78 -15.55 10.07 -0.23
C LYS A 78 -14.47 9.00 -0.35
N VAL A 79 -13.69 8.82 0.70
CA VAL A 79 -12.64 7.80 0.79
C VAL A 79 -13.05 6.76 1.82
N HIS A 80 -13.10 5.51 1.41
CA HIS A 80 -13.28 4.38 2.30
C HIS A 80 -11.94 3.65 2.45
N GLY A 81 -11.36 3.67 3.65
CA GLY A 81 -10.10 3.00 3.96
C GLY A 81 -10.36 1.66 4.64
N VAL A 82 -9.72 0.60 4.12
CA VAL A 82 -9.81 -0.77 4.68
C VAL A 82 -8.42 -1.26 5.03
N ASP A 83 -8.26 -1.85 6.23
CA ASP A 83 -7.02 -2.47 6.68
C ASP A 83 -7.28 -3.66 7.60
N LEU A 84 -6.38 -4.65 7.61
CA LEU A 84 -6.45 -5.81 8.53
C LEU A 84 -6.13 -5.42 9.97
N SER A 85 -5.25 -4.43 10.17
CA SER A 85 -4.76 -4.01 11.48
C SER A 85 -5.72 -3.02 12.14
N ALA A 86 -6.36 -3.43 13.21
CA ALA A 86 -7.19 -2.54 14.02
C ALA A 86 -6.37 -1.43 14.69
N GLN A 87 -5.10 -1.70 15.04
CA GLN A 87 -4.20 -0.73 15.65
C GLN A 87 -3.81 0.37 14.66
N MET A 88 -3.48 0.00 13.41
CA MET A 88 -3.23 0.99 12.34
C MET A 88 -4.45 1.88 12.13
N LEU A 89 -5.64 1.29 12.08
CA LEU A 89 -6.89 2.05 11.92
C LEU A 89 -7.22 2.94 13.12
N SER A 90 -6.84 2.56 14.34
CA SER A 90 -6.96 3.45 15.51
C SER A 90 -6.19 4.75 15.29
N ILE A 91 -4.93 4.64 14.88
CA ILE A 91 -4.09 5.80 14.56
C ILE A 91 -4.65 6.60 13.38
N ALA A 92 -5.17 5.90 12.35
CA ALA A 92 -5.81 6.56 11.22
C ALA A 92 -7.02 7.39 11.65
N ARG A 93 -7.90 6.84 12.53
CA ARG A 93 -9.07 7.56 13.07
C ARG A 93 -8.67 8.82 13.84
N GLU A 94 -7.65 8.73 14.69
CA GLU A 94 -7.12 9.90 15.40
C GLU A 94 -6.60 10.98 14.43
N LYS A 95 -5.85 10.55 13.39
CA LYS A 95 -5.31 11.46 12.38
C LYS A 95 -6.42 12.09 11.54
N VAL A 96 -7.46 11.36 11.20
CA VAL A 96 -8.65 11.83 10.45
C VAL A 96 -9.42 12.85 11.28
N ALA A 97 -9.72 12.53 12.55
CA ALA A 97 -10.42 13.41 13.47
C ALA A 97 -9.66 14.71 13.73
N ALA A 98 -8.35 14.62 13.99
CA ALA A 98 -7.50 15.80 14.22
C ALA A 98 -7.43 16.74 12.99
N ARG A 99 -7.84 16.28 11.81
CA ARG A 99 -7.88 17.08 10.56
C ARG A 99 -9.29 17.47 10.12
N GLY A 100 -10.32 17.10 10.88
CA GLY A 100 -11.72 17.39 10.55
C GLY A 100 -12.23 16.68 9.29
N LEU A 101 -11.69 15.45 9.00
CA LEU A 101 -12.01 14.73 7.77
C LEU A 101 -13.01 13.58 7.98
N ASN A 102 -13.69 13.50 9.15
CA ASN A 102 -14.61 12.39 9.48
C ASN A 102 -15.78 12.27 8.49
N GLU A 103 -16.22 13.37 7.90
CA GLU A 103 -17.29 13.39 6.90
C GLU A 103 -16.83 12.87 5.52
N GLN A 104 -15.51 12.89 5.26
CA GLN A 104 -14.95 12.49 3.97
C GLN A 104 -14.31 11.12 4.00
N ILE A 105 -13.83 10.65 5.16
CA ILE A 105 -13.11 9.39 5.31
C ILE A 105 -13.85 8.48 6.27
N SER A 106 -14.22 7.30 5.79
CA SER A 106 -14.68 6.18 6.62
C SER A 106 -13.60 5.09 6.68
N LEU A 107 -13.48 4.42 7.83
CA LEU A 107 -12.42 3.43 8.07
C LEU A 107 -13.03 2.14 8.65
N ALA A 108 -12.73 1.00 8.03
CA ALA A 108 -13.21 -0.32 8.45
C ALA A 108 -12.07 -1.33 8.54
N VAL A 109 -12.15 -2.25 9.50
CA VAL A 109 -11.32 -3.46 9.51
C VAL A 109 -11.84 -4.37 8.41
N GLY A 110 -10.94 -4.87 7.56
CA GLY A 110 -11.31 -5.75 6.47
C GLY A 110 -10.10 -6.37 5.78
N ASP A 111 -10.38 -7.43 5.05
CA ASP A 111 -9.40 -8.20 4.31
C ASP A 111 -9.45 -7.81 2.83
N ALA A 112 -8.30 -7.46 2.26
CA ALA A 112 -8.16 -7.14 0.83
C ALA A 112 -8.53 -8.31 -0.09
N GLU A 113 -8.49 -9.54 0.42
CA GLU A 113 -8.84 -10.75 -0.31
C GLU A 113 -10.35 -11.08 -0.22
N HIS A 114 -11.11 -10.39 0.67
CA HIS A 114 -12.55 -10.53 0.87
C HIS A 114 -13.13 -9.18 1.29
N LEU A 115 -13.23 -8.25 0.33
CA LEU A 115 -13.68 -6.88 0.59
C LEU A 115 -15.20 -6.84 0.82
N ASP A 116 -15.62 -6.32 1.98
CA ASP A 116 -17.03 -5.99 2.25
C ASP A 116 -17.42 -4.67 1.55
N VAL A 117 -17.30 -4.69 0.24
CA VAL A 117 -17.61 -3.56 -0.65
C VAL A 117 -18.38 -4.11 -1.84
N ALA A 118 -19.49 -3.47 -2.19
CA ALA A 118 -20.35 -3.92 -3.28
C ALA A 118 -19.64 -3.88 -4.65
N ASP A 119 -20.05 -4.78 -5.55
CA ASP A 119 -19.56 -4.85 -6.92
C ASP A 119 -19.78 -3.51 -7.66
N GLY A 120 -18.78 -3.06 -8.40
CA GLY A 120 -18.90 -1.88 -9.25
C GLY A 120 -19.35 -0.62 -8.50
N SER A 121 -18.97 -0.44 -7.24
CA SER A 121 -19.46 0.65 -6.39
C SER A 121 -18.49 1.83 -6.25
N VAL A 122 -17.20 1.65 -6.58
CA VAL A 122 -16.17 2.67 -6.45
C VAL A 122 -15.59 3.10 -7.79
N ASP A 123 -15.17 4.36 -7.89
CA ASP A 123 -14.59 4.90 -9.12
C ASP A 123 -13.09 4.58 -9.22
N VAL A 124 -12.40 4.58 -8.07
CA VAL A 124 -10.96 4.32 -8.00
C VAL A 124 -10.64 3.48 -6.77
N VAL A 125 -9.81 2.47 -6.96
CA VAL A 125 -9.12 1.76 -5.87
C VAL A 125 -7.68 2.25 -5.78
N THR A 126 -7.20 2.53 -4.58
CA THR A 126 -5.79 2.86 -4.30
C THR A 126 -5.19 1.86 -3.32
N VAL A 127 -3.90 1.56 -3.50
CA VAL A 127 -3.10 0.82 -2.51
C VAL A 127 -1.71 1.46 -2.44
N ALA A 128 -1.20 1.74 -1.24
CA ALA A 128 0.17 2.19 -1.08
C ALA A 128 0.95 1.30 -0.12
N PHE A 129 1.94 0.57 -0.64
CA PHE A 129 2.84 -0.31 0.11
C PHE A 129 2.16 -1.48 0.82
N GLY A 130 1.02 -1.93 0.29
CA GLY A 130 0.19 -2.98 0.88
C GLY A 130 0.18 -4.30 0.12
N VAL A 131 0.17 -4.28 -1.23
CA VAL A 131 -0.10 -5.48 -2.04
C VAL A 131 0.91 -6.60 -1.86
N ARG A 132 2.18 -6.31 -1.58
CA ARG A 132 3.22 -7.31 -1.32
C ARG A 132 2.95 -8.16 -0.07
N ASN A 133 2.11 -7.65 0.83
CA ASN A 133 1.76 -8.30 2.09
C ASN A 133 0.56 -9.23 1.98
N PHE A 134 -0.18 -9.20 0.88
CA PHE A 134 -1.32 -10.11 0.67
C PHE A 134 -0.86 -11.57 0.72
N GLU A 135 -1.66 -12.42 1.32
CA GLU A 135 -1.41 -13.87 1.35
C GLU A 135 -1.65 -14.46 -0.03
N ASN A 136 -2.79 -14.10 -0.64
CA ASN A 136 -3.13 -14.43 -2.01
C ASN A 136 -3.29 -13.14 -2.84
N LEU A 137 -2.18 -12.77 -3.50
CA LEU A 137 -2.14 -11.54 -4.31
C LEU A 137 -3.17 -11.55 -5.45
N GLU A 138 -3.35 -12.70 -6.12
CA GLU A 138 -4.31 -12.82 -7.24
C GLU A 138 -5.75 -12.62 -6.77
N LEU A 139 -6.09 -13.19 -5.63
CA LEU A 139 -7.43 -13.02 -5.03
C LEU A 139 -7.68 -11.56 -4.67
N GLY A 140 -6.72 -10.91 -4.01
CA GLY A 140 -6.83 -9.48 -3.68
C GLY A 140 -6.98 -8.60 -4.92
N LEU A 141 -6.25 -8.89 -6.01
CA LEU A 141 -6.39 -8.16 -7.27
C LEU A 141 -7.78 -8.35 -7.89
N ARG A 142 -8.35 -9.57 -7.87
CA ARG A 142 -9.71 -9.85 -8.36
C ARG A 142 -10.77 -9.15 -7.50
N GLU A 143 -10.62 -9.15 -6.18
CA GLU A 143 -11.53 -8.45 -5.28
C GLU A 143 -11.51 -6.93 -5.53
N MET A 144 -10.35 -6.34 -5.68
CA MET A 144 -10.24 -4.93 -6.05
C MET A 144 -10.87 -4.65 -7.42
N HIS A 145 -10.65 -5.53 -8.42
CA HIS A 145 -11.29 -5.40 -9.73
C HIS A 145 -12.82 -5.48 -9.61
N ARG A 146 -13.38 -6.40 -8.80
CA ARG A 146 -14.82 -6.56 -8.59
C ARG A 146 -15.47 -5.27 -8.08
N THR A 147 -14.83 -4.57 -7.13
CA THR A 147 -15.38 -3.38 -6.48
C THR A 147 -15.40 -2.14 -7.37
N ILE A 148 -14.50 -2.06 -8.37
CA ILE A 148 -14.38 -0.90 -9.26
C ILE A 148 -15.53 -0.90 -10.27
N LYS A 149 -16.08 0.24 -10.62
CA LYS A 149 -17.06 0.43 -11.71
C LYS A 149 -16.43 0.18 -13.07
N GLU A 150 -17.26 -0.13 -14.10
CA GLU A 150 -16.81 -0.11 -15.49
C GLU A 150 -16.18 1.25 -15.84
N GLY A 151 -14.99 1.23 -16.48
CA GLY A 151 -14.22 2.44 -16.78
C GLY A 151 -13.56 3.10 -15.58
N GLY A 152 -13.71 2.52 -14.38
CA GLY A 152 -12.98 2.96 -13.19
C GLY A 152 -11.54 2.45 -13.15
N HIS A 153 -10.77 2.87 -12.18
CA HIS A 153 -9.31 2.68 -12.19
C HIS A 153 -8.77 2.08 -10.91
N ILE A 154 -7.61 1.42 -11.04
CA ILE A 154 -6.76 1.07 -9.90
C ILE A 154 -5.45 1.84 -9.97
N VAL A 155 -4.95 2.32 -8.83
CA VAL A 155 -3.64 2.97 -8.69
C VAL A 155 -2.89 2.35 -7.51
N ILE A 156 -1.82 1.63 -7.81
CA ILE A 156 -1.00 0.94 -6.80
C ILE A 156 0.38 1.58 -6.75
N LEU A 157 0.81 1.96 -5.55
CA LEU A 157 2.18 2.38 -5.25
C LEU A 157 2.85 1.27 -4.44
N GLU A 158 3.91 0.67 -4.96
CA GLU A 158 4.61 -0.41 -4.25
C GLU A 158 6.12 -0.33 -4.44
N PHE A 159 6.86 -0.84 -3.46
CA PHE A 159 8.30 -0.98 -3.56
C PHE A 159 8.70 -1.95 -4.65
N SER A 160 9.86 -1.72 -5.22
CA SER A 160 10.48 -2.63 -6.19
C SER A 160 12.00 -2.56 -6.09
N THR A 161 12.67 -3.57 -6.66
CA THR A 161 14.13 -3.62 -6.68
C THR A 161 14.65 -2.90 -7.92
N PRO A 162 15.53 -1.86 -7.76
CA PRO A 162 16.14 -1.18 -8.89
C PRO A 162 16.91 -2.12 -9.81
N ARG A 163 16.70 -2.01 -11.12
CA ARG A 163 17.35 -2.85 -12.14
C ARG A 163 18.78 -2.44 -12.48
N SER A 164 19.17 -1.22 -12.18
CA SER A 164 20.55 -0.75 -12.40
C SER A 164 21.53 -1.57 -11.57
N ARG A 165 22.60 -2.08 -12.19
CA ARG A 165 23.62 -2.84 -11.48
C ARG A 165 24.24 -2.07 -10.32
N ILE A 166 24.61 -0.82 -10.54
CA ILE A 166 25.24 0.03 -9.53
C ILE A 166 24.22 0.46 -8.47
N PHE A 167 23.13 1.07 -8.91
CA PHE A 167 22.09 1.58 -8.00
C PHE A 167 21.39 0.45 -7.23
N GLY A 168 21.12 -0.67 -7.89
CA GLY A 168 20.54 -1.86 -7.27
C GLY A 168 21.44 -2.47 -6.21
N SER A 169 22.76 -2.48 -6.41
CA SER A 169 23.72 -2.98 -5.40
C SER A 169 23.76 -2.08 -4.17
N ILE A 170 23.79 -0.75 -4.37
CA ILE A 170 23.76 0.22 -3.27
C ILE A 170 22.42 0.12 -2.52
N TYR A 171 21.30 0.03 -3.24
CA TYR A 171 19.97 -0.11 -2.63
C TYR A 171 19.87 -1.41 -1.83
N ARG A 172 20.29 -2.57 -2.36
CA ARG A 172 20.31 -3.83 -1.63
C ARG A 172 21.18 -3.77 -0.38
N TRP A 173 22.38 -3.19 -0.48
CA TRP A 173 23.23 -2.98 0.69
C TRP A 173 22.53 -2.13 1.76
N TYR A 174 21.91 -1.03 1.36
CA TYR A 174 21.14 -0.16 2.26
C TYR A 174 19.97 -0.91 2.88
N SER A 175 19.12 -1.55 2.07
CA SER A 175 17.90 -2.23 2.52
C SER A 175 18.16 -3.43 3.42
N HIS A 176 19.24 -4.20 3.18
CA HIS A 176 19.57 -5.39 3.97
C HIS A 176 20.54 -5.15 5.12
N LYS A 177 21.34 -4.11 5.10
CA LYS A 177 22.37 -3.87 6.12
C LYS A 177 22.10 -2.65 7.00
N VAL A 178 21.58 -1.58 6.44
CA VAL A 178 21.35 -0.31 7.17
C VAL A 178 19.94 -0.28 7.76
N LEU A 179 18.94 -0.54 6.93
CA LEU A 179 17.53 -0.42 7.28
C LEU A 179 17.12 -1.30 8.48
N PRO A 180 17.50 -2.60 8.58
CA PRO A 180 17.19 -3.40 9.75
C PRO A 180 17.87 -2.91 11.03
N LYS A 181 19.11 -2.39 10.94
CA LYS A 181 19.83 -1.85 12.12
C LYS A 181 19.15 -0.60 12.65
N VAL A 182 18.79 0.33 11.78
CA VAL A 182 18.07 1.56 12.16
C VAL A 182 16.69 1.21 12.71
N GLY A 183 15.98 0.28 12.06
CA GLY A 183 14.67 -0.19 12.51
C GLY A 183 14.70 -0.77 13.92
N ARG A 184 15.65 -1.64 14.23
CA ARG A 184 15.84 -2.24 15.57
C ARG A 184 16.19 -1.21 16.67
N LEU A 185 16.83 -0.08 16.33
CA LEU A 185 17.12 1.00 17.27
C LEU A 185 15.89 1.83 17.64
N ILE A 186 14.90 1.91 16.73
CA ILE A 186 13.73 2.79 16.89
C ILE A 186 12.48 2.00 17.28
N SER A 187 12.37 0.74 16.84
CA SER A 187 11.25 -0.15 17.14
C SER A 187 11.68 -1.33 17.99
N ARG A 188 10.77 -1.80 18.83
CA ARG A 188 10.98 -3.00 19.67
C ARG A 188 10.82 -4.32 18.92
N ASP A 189 10.28 -4.29 17.68
CA ASP A 189 10.07 -5.49 16.85
C ASP A 189 11.10 -5.57 15.73
N GLY A 190 12.17 -6.34 15.96
CA GLY A 190 13.23 -6.57 14.96
C GLY A 190 12.77 -7.37 13.76
N ALA A 191 11.78 -8.28 13.91
CA ALA A 191 11.30 -9.15 12.83
C ALA A 191 10.61 -8.37 11.72
N ALA A 192 9.88 -7.30 12.06
CA ALA A 192 9.23 -6.43 11.09
C ALA A 192 10.22 -5.80 10.08
N TYR A 193 11.44 -5.50 10.54
CA TYR A 193 12.45 -4.84 9.69
C TYR A 193 13.31 -5.82 8.89
N ASP A 194 13.37 -7.07 9.30
CA ASP A 194 13.93 -8.15 8.48
C ASP A 194 12.91 -8.62 7.42
N TYR A 195 11.61 -8.56 7.75
CA TYR A 195 10.52 -8.87 6.82
C TYR A 195 10.40 -7.87 5.67
N LEU A 196 10.58 -6.56 5.92
CA LEU A 196 10.39 -5.53 4.89
C LEU A 196 11.26 -5.74 3.64
N PRO A 197 12.60 -5.87 3.71
CA PRO A 197 13.43 -6.15 2.54
C PRO A 197 13.05 -7.46 1.84
N SER A 198 12.80 -8.52 2.62
CA SER A 198 12.44 -9.83 2.09
C SER A 198 11.12 -9.81 1.33
N SER A 199 10.10 -9.10 1.84
CA SER A 199 8.82 -8.95 1.15
C SER A 199 8.93 -8.17 -0.16
N VAL A 200 9.87 -7.22 -0.26
CA VAL A 200 10.15 -6.48 -1.50
C VAL A 200 10.84 -7.38 -2.52
N ASP A 201 11.79 -8.21 -2.08
CA ASP A 201 12.52 -9.12 -2.97
C ASP A 201 11.63 -10.26 -3.52
N GLU A 202 10.63 -10.70 -2.74
CA GLU A 202 9.65 -11.70 -3.17
C GLU A 202 8.53 -11.12 -4.05
N PHE A 203 8.35 -9.80 -4.05
CA PHE A 203 7.30 -9.17 -4.85
C PHE A 203 7.60 -9.31 -6.35
N PRO A 204 6.59 -9.60 -7.19
CA PRO A 204 6.79 -9.79 -8.62
C PRO A 204 7.47 -8.59 -9.30
N ALA A 205 8.35 -8.89 -10.26
CA ALA A 205 8.91 -7.86 -11.12
C ALA A 205 7.79 -7.07 -11.84
N PRO A 206 8.01 -5.79 -12.19
CA PRO A 206 6.94 -4.93 -12.72
C PRO A 206 6.19 -5.51 -13.91
N GLU A 207 6.87 -6.22 -14.81
CA GLU A 207 6.23 -6.86 -15.97
C GLU A 207 5.29 -7.99 -15.53
N ARG A 208 5.77 -8.87 -14.63
CA ARG A 208 4.93 -9.96 -14.11
C ARG A 208 3.73 -9.43 -13.33
N PHE A 209 3.92 -8.38 -12.53
CA PHE A 209 2.81 -7.77 -11.80
C PHE A 209 1.76 -7.14 -12.75
N MET A 210 2.19 -6.52 -13.86
CA MET A 210 1.26 -6.05 -14.90
C MET A 210 0.51 -7.22 -15.57
N ASP A 211 1.15 -8.38 -15.74
CA ASP A 211 0.46 -9.58 -16.25
C ASP A 211 -0.59 -10.07 -15.25
N MET A 212 -0.26 -10.09 -13.95
CA MET A 212 -1.23 -10.45 -12.91
C MET A 212 -2.43 -9.48 -12.85
N LEU A 213 -2.22 -8.20 -13.10
CA LEU A 213 -3.33 -7.23 -13.25
C LEU A 213 -4.22 -7.60 -14.44
N ARG A 214 -3.63 -7.97 -15.59
CA ARG A 214 -4.40 -8.42 -16.77
C ARG A 214 -5.16 -9.72 -16.49
N GLU A 215 -4.51 -10.68 -15.83
CA GLU A 215 -5.11 -11.95 -15.42
C GLU A 215 -6.28 -11.75 -14.42
N ALA A 216 -6.25 -10.68 -13.62
CA ALA A 216 -7.35 -10.27 -12.75
C ALA A 216 -8.49 -9.52 -13.48
N GLY A 217 -8.34 -9.22 -14.78
CA GLY A 217 -9.36 -8.58 -15.62
C GLY A 217 -9.09 -7.12 -15.97
N PHE A 218 -8.03 -6.51 -15.45
CA PHE A 218 -7.69 -5.12 -15.74
C PHE A 218 -7.15 -4.92 -17.16
N LYS A 219 -7.47 -3.76 -17.74
CA LYS A 219 -7.02 -3.31 -19.05
C LYS A 219 -6.05 -2.12 -18.92
N SER A 220 -5.44 -1.72 -20.02
CA SER A 220 -4.59 -0.51 -20.08
C SER A 220 -3.51 -0.44 -18.99
N CYS A 221 -2.97 -1.60 -18.55
CA CYS A 221 -2.01 -1.69 -17.47
C CYS A 221 -0.71 -0.95 -17.81
N LYS A 222 -0.28 -0.05 -16.92
CA LYS A 222 0.94 0.73 -17.05
C LYS A 222 1.72 0.71 -15.74
N ALA A 223 3.06 0.67 -15.83
CA ALA A 223 3.96 0.82 -14.70
C ALA A 223 4.85 2.04 -14.90
N ARG A 224 5.01 2.85 -13.87
CA ARG A 224 5.86 4.03 -13.88
C ARG A 224 6.84 4.00 -12.73
N SER A 225 8.12 3.85 -13.07
CA SER A 225 9.21 3.82 -12.11
C SER A 225 9.35 5.15 -11.35
N GLN A 226 9.63 5.05 -10.07
CA GLN A 226 9.90 6.15 -9.14
C GLN A 226 11.31 6.01 -8.58
N SER A 227 12.02 7.14 -8.42
CA SER A 227 13.33 7.20 -7.76
C SER A 227 14.27 6.06 -8.20
N PHE A 228 14.56 6.00 -9.50
CA PHE A 228 15.45 5.01 -10.12
C PHE A 228 15.01 3.53 -9.94
N GLY A 229 13.73 3.28 -9.68
CA GLY A 229 13.18 1.94 -9.55
C GLY A 229 13.00 1.44 -8.11
N ILE A 230 13.20 2.29 -7.10
CA ILE A 230 12.93 1.93 -5.68
C ILE A 230 11.44 1.69 -5.44
N ALA A 231 10.57 2.38 -6.18
CA ALA A 231 9.13 2.13 -6.16
C ALA A 231 8.54 2.21 -7.57
N GLN A 232 7.38 1.62 -7.75
CA GLN A 232 6.58 1.68 -8.97
C GLN A 232 5.19 2.24 -8.66
N ILE A 233 4.65 3.03 -9.58
CA ILE A 233 3.23 3.34 -9.61
C ILE A 233 2.62 2.57 -10.76
N TYR A 234 1.70 1.66 -10.45
CA TYR A 234 0.92 0.93 -11.42
C TYR A 234 -0.44 1.58 -11.58
N THR A 235 -0.93 1.65 -12.80
CA THR A 235 -2.28 2.12 -13.12
C THR A 235 -2.92 1.17 -14.10
N ALA A 236 -4.19 0.85 -13.88
CA ALA A 236 -4.96 0.05 -14.82
C ALA A 236 -6.43 0.45 -14.76
N GLU A 237 -7.21 0.00 -15.72
CA GLU A 237 -8.62 0.29 -15.93
C GLU A 237 -9.43 -1.01 -15.88
N ARG A 238 -10.63 -0.96 -15.30
CA ARG A 238 -11.60 -2.07 -15.36
C ARG A 238 -12.32 -2.14 -16.68
#